data_523edf1764235df64c18a7d8efed781b
#
_entry.id   523edf1764235df64c18a7d8efed781b
#
_cell.length_a   1.000
_cell.length_b   1.000
_cell.length_c   1.000
_cell.angle_alpha   90.00
_cell.angle_beta   90.00
_cell.angle_gamma   90.00
#
_symmetry.space_group_name_H-M   'P 1'
#
loop_
_entity.id
_entity.type
_entity.pdbx_description
1 polymer ?
#
loop_
_entity_poly.entity_id
_entity_poly.type
_entity_poly.pdbx_seq_one_letter_code
_entity_poly.pdbx_strand_id
1 'polypeptide(L)'
;MRKSLSFAIIAAAVISLSFAATVKAQLVSGPHGSEDMKIGVAGYSYRNFSIDETLAMLQSMDVKYLSIKDWWLPLDSTKEQMDAFKKKCASYGVDGYILGPIYMHSQAEVDRAFAYTERYGIKMFIGVPDYDLIDYVIAKVKETGIKVAIHTHGPDGAAFPSIYKIMELVKDPSLGVGCCLDMGHSVRSGEDIAQIVKKYHKWIYDVHIKDETAPSKAGQTWEMGRGVIDFRPIVKALRKVGYKGVLSIEFEKSGDNPHPGIAESVGYLRGILDATK
;
A
#
# COMPACT_ATOMS: atom_id res chain seq x y z
N MET A 1 -82.61 35.41 43.23
CA MET A 1 -81.76 36.07 42.20
C MET A 1 -80.35 35.48 42.29
N ARG A 2 -80.01 34.58 41.46
CA ARG A 2 -78.65 33.98 41.31
C ARG A 2 -78.07 34.36 39.96
N LYS A 3 -77.01 35.19 39.96
CA LYS A 3 -76.25 35.53 38.77
C LYS A 3 -75.29 34.40 38.43
N SER A 4 -75.45 33.82 37.26
CA SER A 4 -74.50 32.86 36.68
C SER A 4 -73.33 33.60 36.04
N LEU A 5 -72.11 33.32 36.50
CA LEU A 5 -70.89 33.76 35.87
C LEU A 5 -70.51 32.70 34.83
N SER A 6 -70.53 33.07 33.56
CA SER A 6 -69.96 32.24 32.48
C SER A 6 -68.47 32.47 32.39
N PHE A 7 -67.69 31.44 32.63
CA PHE A 7 -66.24 31.42 32.34
C PHE A 7 -66.04 31.05 30.88
N ALA A 8 -65.53 31.99 30.12
CA ALA A 8 -65.04 31.70 28.78
C ALA A 8 -63.59 31.16 28.85
N ILE A 9 -63.41 29.91 28.51
CA ILE A 9 -62.08 29.30 28.39
C ILE A 9 -61.56 29.68 27.01
N ILE A 10 -60.49 30.53 26.97
CA ILE A 10 -59.75 30.83 25.75
C ILE A 10 -58.69 29.70 25.64
N ALA A 11 -58.89 28.78 24.71
CA ALA A 11 -57.88 27.78 24.33
C ALA A 11 -56.83 28.46 23.46
N ALA A 12 -55.70 28.78 24.03
CA ALA A 12 -54.53 29.19 23.24
C ALA A 12 -53.92 27.97 22.56
N ALA A 13 -54.15 27.82 21.27
CA ALA A 13 -53.43 26.80 20.44
C ALA A 13 -52.01 27.27 20.26
N VAL A 14 -51.05 26.64 20.99
CA VAL A 14 -49.61 26.78 20.73
C VAL A 14 -49.31 25.94 19.49
N ILE A 15 -49.15 26.57 18.34
CA ILE A 15 -48.63 25.94 17.11
C ILE A 15 -47.10 25.90 17.32
N SER A 16 -46.59 24.79 17.79
CA SER A 16 -45.16 24.49 17.75
C SER A 16 -44.77 24.12 16.31
N LEU A 17 -44.22 25.06 15.55
CA LEU A 17 -43.54 24.77 14.30
C LEU A 17 -42.21 24.07 14.67
N SER A 18 -42.21 22.76 14.63
CA SER A 18 -41.00 21.96 14.63
C SER A 18 -40.36 22.11 13.26
N PHE A 19 -39.38 23.00 13.18
CA PHE A 19 -38.41 22.95 12.04
C PHE A 19 -37.52 21.69 12.24
N ALA A 20 -38.01 20.58 11.73
CA ALA A 20 -37.14 19.43 11.50
C ALA A 20 -36.26 19.78 10.28
N ALA A 21 -35.13 20.44 10.55
CA ALA A 21 -34.04 20.50 9.57
C ALA A 21 -33.59 19.06 9.32
N THR A 22 -34.10 18.47 8.26
CA THR A 22 -33.58 17.19 7.74
C THR A 22 -32.18 17.49 7.22
N VAL A 23 -31.17 17.36 8.09
CA VAL A 23 -29.79 17.23 7.64
C VAL A 23 -29.77 15.93 6.85
N LYS A 24 -29.91 16.01 5.53
CA LYS A 24 -29.52 14.94 4.66
C LYS A 24 -28.02 14.77 4.90
N ALA A 25 -27.66 13.83 5.75
CA ALA A 25 -26.29 13.30 5.75
C ALA A 25 -26.05 12.86 4.32
N GLN A 26 -25.28 13.64 3.59
CA GLN A 26 -24.80 13.25 2.28
C GLN A 26 -23.83 12.12 2.57
N LEU A 27 -24.36 10.89 2.55
CA LEU A 27 -23.54 9.70 2.53
C LEU A 27 -22.67 9.87 1.27
N VAL A 28 -21.41 10.18 1.48
CA VAL A 28 -20.41 10.13 0.42
C VAL A 28 -20.28 8.66 0.08
N SER A 29 -21.18 8.18 -0.79
CA SER A 29 -21.14 6.84 -1.35
C SER A 29 -20.08 6.84 -2.45
N GLY A 30 -18.85 6.54 -2.09
CA GLY A 30 -17.74 6.34 -3.01
C GLY A 30 -16.57 5.76 -2.25
N PRO A 31 -15.66 5.04 -2.91
CA PRO A 31 -14.44 4.62 -2.26
C PRO A 31 -13.75 5.87 -1.70
N HIS A 32 -13.52 5.86 -0.40
CA HIS A 32 -12.71 6.88 0.24
C HIS A 32 -11.31 6.83 -0.37
N GLY A 33 -10.85 7.95 -0.88
CA GLY A 33 -9.61 8.03 -1.65
C GLY A 33 -9.87 8.31 -3.12
N SER A 34 -8.85 8.67 -3.83
CA SER A 34 -8.96 8.96 -5.25
C SER A 34 -8.89 7.66 -6.05
N GLU A 35 -9.79 7.48 -7.01
CA GLU A 35 -9.80 6.32 -7.91
C GLU A 35 -8.53 6.21 -8.76
N ASP A 36 -7.74 7.29 -8.82
CA ASP A 36 -6.48 7.34 -9.56
C ASP A 36 -5.30 6.69 -8.82
N MET A 37 -5.42 6.43 -7.51
CA MET A 37 -4.39 5.82 -6.67
C MET A 37 -4.96 4.72 -5.78
N LYS A 38 -4.34 3.56 -5.84
CA LYS A 38 -4.74 2.36 -5.11
C LYS A 38 -4.00 2.29 -3.78
N ILE A 39 -4.71 2.01 -2.69
CA ILE A 39 -4.12 1.75 -1.38
C ILE A 39 -4.05 0.25 -1.15
N GLY A 40 -2.88 -0.23 -0.76
CA GLY A 40 -2.62 -1.61 -0.36
C GLY A 40 -1.83 -1.70 0.94
N VAL A 41 -1.54 -2.92 1.35
CA VAL A 41 -0.64 -3.21 2.47
C VAL A 41 0.42 -4.20 2.01
N ALA A 42 1.68 -3.94 2.36
CA ALA A 42 2.76 -4.88 2.17
C ALA A 42 2.63 -6.02 3.18
N GLY A 43 2.68 -7.26 2.69
CA GLY A 43 2.45 -8.44 3.54
C GLY A 43 3.37 -8.57 4.74
N TYR A 44 4.56 -7.98 4.68
CA TYR A 44 5.48 -7.96 5.81
C TYR A 44 4.89 -7.28 7.07
N SER A 45 3.98 -6.33 6.88
CA SER A 45 3.27 -5.66 7.98
C SER A 45 2.49 -6.63 8.89
N TYR A 46 2.06 -7.77 8.34
CA TYR A 46 1.32 -8.82 9.04
C TYR A 46 2.13 -10.13 9.19
N ARG A 47 3.45 -10.03 9.31
CA ARG A 47 4.38 -11.17 9.35
C ARG A 47 4.10 -12.20 10.45
N ASN A 48 3.40 -11.82 11.52
CA ASN A 48 3.05 -12.70 12.63
C ASN A 48 1.60 -13.21 12.58
N PHE A 49 0.87 -12.95 11.47
CA PHE A 49 -0.54 -13.30 11.33
C PHE A 49 -0.77 -14.31 10.20
N SER A 50 -1.78 -15.16 10.37
CA SER A 50 -2.27 -16.01 9.30
C SER A 50 -2.88 -15.18 8.18
N ILE A 51 -3.03 -15.79 7.00
CA ILE A 51 -3.68 -15.11 5.88
C ILE A 51 -5.14 -14.78 6.18
N ASP A 52 -5.86 -15.64 6.90
CA ASP A 52 -7.28 -15.41 7.23
C ASP A 52 -7.45 -14.20 8.17
N GLU A 53 -6.60 -14.07 9.20
CA GLU A 53 -6.57 -12.90 10.08
C GLU A 53 -6.21 -11.63 9.31
N THR A 54 -5.19 -11.72 8.45
CA THR A 54 -4.74 -10.58 7.62
C THR A 54 -5.86 -10.10 6.71
N LEU A 55 -6.54 -11.02 6.01
CA LEU A 55 -7.63 -10.66 5.10
C LEU A 55 -8.83 -10.06 5.84
N ALA A 56 -9.17 -10.57 7.02
CA ALA A 56 -10.23 -9.98 7.86
C ALA A 56 -9.88 -8.54 8.29
N MET A 57 -8.62 -8.30 8.66
CA MET A 57 -8.13 -6.96 9.01
C MET A 57 -8.17 -6.00 7.81
N LEU A 58 -7.73 -6.44 6.63
CA LEU A 58 -7.81 -5.63 5.40
C LEU A 58 -9.26 -5.30 5.02
N GLN A 59 -10.15 -6.29 5.10
CA GLN A 59 -11.58 -6.10 4.84
C GLN A 59 -12.20 -5.08 5.79
N SER A 60 -11.86 -5.11 7.09
CA SER A 60 -12.38 -4.16 8.08
C SER A 60 -12.00 -2.70 7.79
N MET A 61 -10.88 -2.49 7.08
CA MET A 61 -10.40 -1.17 6.65
C MET A 61 -10.79 -0.81 5.22
N ASP A 62 -11.52 -1.69 4.51
CA ASP A 62 -11.80 -1.55 3.07
C ASP A 62 -10.53 -1.39 2.21
N VAL A 63 -9.45 -2.09 2.56
CA VAL A 63 -8.20 -2.15 1.77
C VAL A 63 -8.29 -3.31 0.78
N LYS A 64 -8.04 -3.03 -0.51
CA LYS A 64 -8.29 -3.96 -1.61
C LYS A 64 -7.03 -4.67 -2.12
N TYR A 65 -5.83 -4.25 -1.77
CA TYR A 65 -4.58 -4.75 -2.35
C TYR A 65 -3.62 -5.23 -1.28
N LEU A 66 -3.03 -6.41 -1.50
CA LEU A 66 -2.06 -7.04 -0.61
C LEU A 66 -0.86 -7.54 -1.40
N SER A 67 0.37 -7.25 -0.98
CA SER A 67 1.53 -7.98 -1.48
C SER A 67 1.64 -9.32 -0.75
N ILE A 68 1.80 -10.40 -1.50
CA ILE A 68 1.76 -11.76 -0.97
C ILE A 68 3.15 -12.21 -0.57
N LYS A 69 3.26 -12.75 0.65
CA LYS A 69 4.50 -13.32 1.17
C LYS A 69 4.51 -14.85 1.06
N ASP A 70 5.71 -15.38 0.92
CA ASP A 70 5.98 -16.82 0.72
C ASP A 70 5.62 -17.69 1.92
N TRP A 71 5.52 -17.15 3.13
CA TRP A 71 5.00 -17.90 4.28
C TRP A 71 3.48 -18.16 4.23
N TRP A 72 2.72 -17.35 3.46
CA TRP A 72 1.29 -17.61 3.20
C TRP A 72 1.06 -18.45 1.95
N LEU A 73 1.91 -18.25 0.94
CA LEU A 73 1.86 -18.95 -0.33
C LEU A 73 3.29 -19.34 -0.74
N PRO A 74 3.78 -20.53 -0.35
CA PRO A 74 5.14 -20.98 -0.66
C PRO A 74 5.46 -20.99 -2.15
N LEU A 75 6.74 -20.75 -2.50
CA LEU A 75 7.19 -20.65 -3.88
C LEU A 75 6.92 -21.93 -4.71
N ASP A 76 6.82 -23.08 -4.04
CA ASP A 76 6.53 -24.38 -4.69
C ASP A 76 5.04 -24.72 -4.75
N SER A 77 4.16 -23.77 -4.37
CA SER A 77 2.70 -23.97 -4.44
C SER A 77 2.27 -24.36 -5.85
N THR A 78 1.35 -25.33 -5.93
CA THR A 78 0.78 -25.74 -7.22
C THR A 78 -0.17 -24.67 -7.76
N LYS A 79 -0.53 -24.79 -9.03
CA LYS A 79 -1.51 -23.90 -9.65
C LYS A 79 -2.86 -23.91 -8.90
N GLU A 80 -3.29 -25.09 -8.49
CA GLU A 80 -4.55 -25.30 -7.74
C GLU A 80 -4.51 -24.61 -6.38
N GLN A 81 -3.38 -24.70 -5.66
CA GLN A 81 -3.17 -23.99 -4.40
C GLN A 81 -3.19 -22.48 -4.58
N MET A 82 -2.54 -21.97 -5.65
CA MET A 82 -2.56 -20.55 -5.98
C MET A 82 -3.96 -20.05 -6.35
N ASP A 83 -4.72 -20.83 -7.09
CA ASP A 83 -6.10 -20.48 -7.46
C ASP A 83 -7.03 -20.50 -6.24
N ALA A 84 -6.85 -21.46 -5.34
CA ALA A 84 -7.56 -21.49 -4.05
C ALA A 84 -7.21 -20.28 -3.18
N PHE A 85 -5.93 -19.88 -3.13
CA PHE A 85 -5.46 -18.71 -2.41
C PHE A 85 -6.07 -17.42 -2.98
N LYS A 86 -6.09 -17.26 -4.31
CA LYS A 86 -6.74 -16.12 -4.97
C LYS A 86 -8.23 -16.05 -4.67
N LYS A 87 -8.93 -17.20 -4.71
CA LYS A 87 -10.35 -17.26 -4.35
C LYS A 87 -10.58 -16.84 -2.88
N LYS A 88 -9.69 -17.28 -1.98
CA LYS A 88 -9.71 -16.85 -0.58
C LYS A 88 -9.55 -15.33 -0.49
N CYS A 89 -8.54 -14.73 -1.08
CA CYS A 89 -8.36 -13.27 -1.09
C CYS A 89 -9.60 -12.57 -1.64
N ALA A 90 -10.13 -13.02 -2.77
CA ALA A 90 -11.31 -12.44 -3.42
C ALA A 90 -12.58 -12.53 -2.54
N SER A 91 -12.73 -13.58 -1.71
CA SER A 91 -13.87 -13.70 -0.79
C SER A 91 -13.89 -12.62 0.30
N TYR A 92 -12.75 -12.00 0.59
CA TYR A 92 -12.63 -10.83 1.46
C TYR A 92 -12.59 -9.49 0.68
N GLY A 93 -12.74 -9.53 -0.65
CA GLY A 93 -12.64 -8.35 -1.50
C GLY A 93 -11.21 -7.85 -1.68
N VAL A 94 -10.21 -8.70 -1.49
CA VAL A 94 -8.77 -8.37 -1.59
C VAL A 94 -8.16 -9.00 -2.83
N ASP A 95 -7.33 -8.24 -3.53
CA ASP A 95 -6.48 -8.70 -4.63
C ASP A 95 -5.05 -8.88 -4.13
N GLY A 96 -4.53 -10.09 -4.24
CA GLY A 96 -3.11 -10.37 -4.08
C GLY A 96 -2.34 -9.92 -5.31
N TYR A 97 -2.11 -8.61 -5.44
CA TYR A 97 -1.70 -7.94 -6.67
C TYR A 97 -0.24 -8.20 -7.08
N ILE A 98 0.63 -8.52 -6.12
CA ILE A 98 2.06 -8.74 -6.34
C ILE A 98 2.62 -9.75 -5.34
N LEU A 99 3.69 -10.43 -5.70
CA LEU A 99 4.43 -11.39 -4.86
C LEU A 99 5.73 -10.78 -4.36
N GLY A 100 6.13 -11.11 -3.14
CA GLY A 100 7.45 -10.71 -2.60
C GLY A 100 7.38 -9.71 -1.44
N PRO A 101 8.55 -9.13 -1.06
CA PRO A 101 9.89 -9.34 -1.63
C PRO A 101 10.38 -10.79 -1.56
N ILE A 102 10.94 -11.28 -2.69
CA ILE A 102 11.57 -12.60 -2.82
C ILE A 102 13.08 -12.41 -2.90
N TYR A 103 13.82 -12.96 -1.95
CA TYR A 103 15.28 -12.93 -1.95
C TYR A 103 15.82 -14.02 -2.86
N MET A 104 16.87 -13.72 -3.63
CA MET A 104 17.45 -14.62 -4.63
C MET A 104 18.98 -14.54 -4.57
N HIS A 105 19.61 -15.63 -4.14
CA HIS A 105 21.07 -15.76 -3.91
C HIS A 105 21.74 -16.69 -4.93
N SER A 106 20.97 -17.24 -5.87
CA SER A 106 21.45 -18.13 -6.93
C SER A 106 20.58 -18.04 -8.17
N GLN A 107 21.11 -18.46 -9.34
CA GLN A 107 20.32 -18.55 -10.57
C GLN A 107 19.11 -19.49 -10.41
N ALA A 108 19.26 -20.57 -9.65
CA ALA A 108 18.15 -21.49 -9.37
C ALA A 108 17.01 -20.81 -8.59
N GLU A 109 17.33 -19.93 -7.66
CA GLU A 109 16.33 -19.15 -6.92
C GLU A 109 15.68 -18.08 -7.81
N VAL A 110 16.43 -17.47 -8.73
CA VAL A 110 15.87 -16.59 -9.75
C VAL A 110 14.87 -17.36 -10.62
N ASP A 111 15.25 -18.52 -11.17
CA ASP A 111 14.35 -19.36 -11.97
C ASP A 111 13.08 -19.74 -11.21
N ARG A 112 13.23 -20.10 -9.93
CA ARG A 112 12.11 -20.46 -9.06
C ARG A 112 11.16 -19.27 -8.83
N ALA A 113 11.68 -18.05 -8.63
CA ALA A 113 10.88 -16.84 -8.46
C ALA A 113 10.09 -16.49 -9.73
N PHE A 114 10.70 -16.60 -10.91
CA PHE A 114 10.02 -16.39 -12.18
C PHE A 114 8.94 -17.44 -12.43
N ALA A 115 9.25 -18.73 -12.25
CA ALA A 115 8.30 -19.83 -12.40
C ALA A 115 7.11 -19.71 -11.42
N TYR A 116 7.37 -19.27 -10.17
CA TYR A 116 6.35 -18.99 -9.19
C TYR A 116 5.41 -17.86 -9.64
N THR A 117 5.99 -16.76 -10.13
CA THR A 117 5.24 -15.60 -10.63
C THR A 117 4.39 -15.95 -11.86
N GLU A 118 4.94 -16.74 -12.77
CA GLU A 118 4.22 -17.24 -13.94
C GLU A 118 3.04 -18.13 -13.56
N ARG A 119 3.24 -19.09 -12.64
CA ARG A 119 2.15 -19.95 -12.13
C ARG A 119 1.08 -19.14 -11.41
N TYR A 120 1.47 -18.10 -10.67
CA TYR A 120 0.51 -17.20 -10.05
C TYR A 120 -0.27 -16.39 -11.09
N GLY A 121 0.30 -16.15 -12.28
CA GLY A 121 -0.37 -15.51 -13.41
C GLY A 121 -0.34 -13.99 -13.38
N ILE A 122 0.70 -13.39 -12.81
CA ILE A 122 0.98 -11.94 -12.86
C ILE A 122 2.25 -11.67 -13.68
N LYS A 123 2.49 -10.41 -14.03
CA LYS A 123 3.59 -9.99 -14.89
C LYS A 123 4.68 -9.19 -14.20
N MET A 124 4.65 -9.17 -12.86
CA MET A 124 5.66 -8.49 -12.06
C MET A 124 5.70 -9.08 -10.65
N PHE A 125 6.88 -9.16 -10.05
CA PHE A 125 7.07 -9.46 -8.63
C PHE A 125 8.09 -8.51 -8.01
N ILE A 126 8.06 -8.41 -6.67
CA ILE A 126 9.09 -7.69 -5.91
C ILE A 126 10.20 -8.68 -5.61
N GLY A 127 11.44 -8.36 -6.01
CA GLY A 127 12.59 -9.23 -5.84
C GLY A 127 13.77 -8.53 -5.18
N VAL A 128 14.66 -9.32 -4.60
CA VAL A 128 15.93 -8.86 -4.02
C VAL A 128 17.02 -9.85 -4.45
N PRO A 129 17.49 -9.77 -5.70
CA PRO A 129 18.60 -10.61 -6.17
C PRO A 129 19.94 -10.14 -5.60
N ASP A 130 20.92 -11.03 -5.49
CA ASP A 130 22.30 -10.60 -5.30
C ASP A 130 22.80 -9.80 -6.51
N TYR A 131 23.76 -8.92 -6.32
CA TYR A 131 24.20 -7.98 -7.36
C TYR A 131 24.75 -8.65 -8.62
N ASP A 132 25.45 -9.77 -8.47
CA ASP A 132 26.00 -10.57 -9.54
C ASP A 132 24.94 -11.35 -10.35
N LEU A 133 23.72 -11.43 -9.86
CA LEU A 133 22.60 -12.05 -10.55
C LEU A 133 21.81 -11.08 -11.44
N ILE A 134 22.10 -9.79 -11.44
CA ILE A 134 21.32 -8.78 -12.17
C ILE A 134 21.27 -9.07 -13.68
N ASP A 135 22.38 -9.43 -14.29
CA ASP A 135 22.41 -9.76 -15.72
C ASP A 135 21.56 -11.01 -16.03
N TYR A 136 21.57 -12.00 -15.12
CA TYR A 136 20.74 -13.19 -15.26
C TYR A 136 19.24 -12.85 -15.07
N VAL A 137 18.90 -12.01 -14.12
CA VAL A 137 17.52 -11.51 -13.94
C VAL A 137 17.04 -10.78 -15.19
N ILE A 138 17.87 -9.91 -15.79
CA ILE A 138 17.55 -9.22 -17.05
C ILE A 138 17.31 -10.22 -18.19
N ALA A 139 18.11 -11.27 -18.27
CA ALA A 139 17.91 -12.33 -19.27
C ALA A 139 16.56 -13.05 -19.07
N LYS A 140 16.19 -13.37 -17.82
CA LYS A 140 14.89 -13.99 -17.47
C LYS A 140 13.71 -13.06 -17.77
N VAL A 141 13.86 -11.76 -17.53
CA VAL A 141 12.83 -10.76 -17.91
C VAL A 141 12.60 -10.77 -19.42
N LYS A 142 13.67 -10.80 -20.22
CA LYS A 142 13.56 -10.87 -21.69
C LYS A 142 12.90 -12.17 -22.16
N GLU A 143 13.20 -13.29 -21.51
CA GLU A 143 12.65 -14.61 -21.83
C GLU A 143 11.14 -14.68 -21.53
N THR A 144 10.71 -14.22 -20.37
CA THR A 144 9.36 -14.45 -19.81
C THR A 144 8.39 -13.27 -19.96
N GLY A 145 8.93 -12.06 -20.16
CA GLY A 145 8.17 -10.82 -20.11
C GLY A 145 7.69 -10.45 -18.68
N ILE A 146 8.15 -11.18 -17.66
CA ILE A 146 7.84 -10.88 -16.24
C ILE A 146 8.84 -9.85 -15.73
N LYS A 147 8.35 -8.74 -15.20
CA LYS A 147 9.16 -7.65 -14.65
C LYS A 147 9.59 -7.91 -13.22
N VAL A 148 10.68 -7.28 -12.80
CA VAL A 148 11.15 -7.31 -11.42
C VAL A 148 11.22 -5.92 -10.85
N ALA A 149 10.50 -5.68 -9.75
CA ALA A 149 10.60 -4.47 -8.93
C ALA A 149 11.56 -4.76 -7.76
N ILE A 150 12.78 -4.25 -7.82
CA ILE A 150 13.77 -4.49 -6.77
C ILE A 150 13.46 -3.62 -5.56
N HIS A 151 13.29 -4.25 -4.39
CA HIS A 151 13.00 -3.55 -3.14
C HIS A 151 14.23 -2.83 -2.60
N THR A 152 14.06 -1.56 -2.19
CA THR A 152 15.12 -0.77 -1.55
C THR A 152 15.05 -0.91 -0.03
N HIS A 153 16.23 -1.03 0.64
CA HIS A 153 16.32 -1.30 2.08
C HIS A 153 16.99 -0.18 2.89
N GLY A 154 17.41 0.90 2.23
CA GLY A 154 17.96 2.08 2.89
C GLY A 154 19.34 1.85 3.55
N PRO A 155 19.64 2.57 4.64
CA PRO A 155 21.00 2.68 5.17
C PRO A 155 21.43 1.52 6.06
N ASP A 156 20.66 0.43 6.18
CA ASP A 156 20.93 -0.67 7.12
C ASP A 156 21.93 -1.71 6.60
N GLY A 157 22.56 -1.44 5.46
CA GLY A 157 23.59 -2.30 4.88
C GLY A 157 23.04 -3.53 4.14
N ALA A 158 21.72 -3.58 3.93
CA ALA A 158 21.08 -4.60 3.11
C ALA A 158 21.36 -4.38 1.62
N ALA A 159 21.07 -5.38 0.80
CA ALA A 159 21.08 -5.26 -0.64
C ALA A 159 20.21 -4.08 -1.11
N PHE A 160 20.66 -3.35 -2.12
CA PHE A 160 19.96 -2.20 -2.70
C PHE A 160 19.59 -1.09 -1.71
N PRO A 161 20.57 -0.31 -1.24
CA PRO A 161 20.34 0.77 -0.29
C PRO A 161 19.46 1.89 -0.86
N SER A 162 19.39 2.02 -2.19
CA SER A 162 18.64 3.09 -2.87
C SER A 162 18.31 2.74 -4.30
N ILE A 163 17.41 3.52 -4.92
CA ILE A 163 17.13 3.45 -6.36
C ILE A 163 18.37 3.68 -7.22
N TYR A 164 19.33 4.47 -6.74
CA TYR A 164 20.58 4.76 -7.48
C TYR A 164 21.43 3.50 -7.67
N LYS A 165 21.45 2.59 -6.69
CA LYS A 165 22.16 1.32 -6.81
C LYS A 165 21.51 0.42 -7.87
N ILE A 166 20.19 0.42 -7.96
CA ILE A 166 19.46 -0.29 -9.02
C ILE A 166 19.82 0.29 -10.38
N MET A 167 19.80 1.62 -10.52
CA MET A 167 20.14 2.31 -11.76
C MET A 167 21.60 2.07 -12.20
N GLU A 168 22.54 2.00 -11.25
CA GLU A 168 23.95 1.69 -11.51
C GLU A 168 24.12 0.30 -12.12
N LEU A 169 23.39 -0.70 -11.62
CA LEU A 169 23.51 -2.09 -12.02
C LEU A 169 22.71 -2.38 -13.29
N VAL A 170 21.48 -1.90 -13.39
CA VAL A 170 20.56 -2.20 -14.49
C VAL A 170 20.79 -1.30 -15.72
N LYS A 171 21.16 -0.02 -15.51
CA LYS A 171 21.52 1.00 -16.51
C LYS A 171 20.38 1.50 -17.40
N ASP A 172 19.35 0.69 -17.70
CA ASP A 172 18.24 1.07 -18.57
C ASP A 172 16.89 0.56 -18.00
N PRO A 173 15.93 1.44 -17.67
CA PRO A 173 14.63 1.05 -17.13
C PRO A 173 13.76 0.26 -18.13
N SER A 174 14.07 0.32 -19.43
CA SER A 174 13.34 -0.44 -20.45
C SER A 174 13.60 -1.94 -20.42
N LEU A 175 14.62 -2.38 -19.68
CA LEU A 175 14.97 -3.80 -19.53
C LEU A 175 13.98 -4.60 -18.67
N GLY A 176 12.98 -3.94 -18.08
CA GLY A 176 11.97 -4.60 -17.26
C GLY A 176 12.40 -4.92 -15.83
N VAL A 177 13.54 -4.40 -15.39
CA VAL A 177 14.01 -4.41 -14.00
C VAL A 177 13.99 -2.98 -13.48
N GLY A 178 13.24 -2.73 -12.45
CA GLY A 178 13.06 -1.40 -11.85
C GLY A 178 13.05 -1.47 -10.32
N CYS A 179 12.45 -0.49 -9.69
CA CYS A 179 12.47 -0.29 -8.25
C CYS A 179 11.07 -0.49 -7.64
N CYS A 180 10.97 -1.28 -6.60
CA CYS A 180 9.97 -1.11 -5.56
C CYS A 180 10.53 -0.09 -4.56
N LEU A 181 10.10 1.16 -4.71
CA LEU A 181 10.61 2.28 -3.92
C LEU A 181 10.02 2.25 -2.52
N ASP A 182 10.83 1.90 -1.54
CA ASP A 182 10.46 2.07 -0.14
C ASP A 182 10.76 3.47 0.33
N MET A 183 9.72 4.24 0.60
CA MET A 183 9.83 5.66 0.91
C MET A 183 10.45 5.91 2.29
N GLY A 184 10.14 5.06 3.28
CA GLY A 184 10.71 5.20 4.61
C GLY A 184 12.22 4.94 4.59
N HIS A 185 12.64 3.86 3.95
CA HIS A 185 14.06 3.55 3.79
C HIS A 185 14.82 4.65 3.03
N SER A 186 14.22 5.22 2.00
CA SER A 186 14.81 6.34 1.26
C SER A 186 14.96 7.59 2.13
N VAL A 187 13.94 7.95 2.92
CA VAL A 187 14.03 9.09 3.85
C VAL A 187 15.08 8.87 4.93
N ARG A 188 15.20 7.65 5.45
CA ARG A 188 16.26 7.28 6.40
C ARG A 188 17.67 7.39 5.78
N SER A 189 17.78 7.33 4.45
CA SER A 189 19.00 7.59 3.69
C SER A 189 19.20 9.09 3.36
N GLY A 190 18.32 9.98 3.82
CA GLY A 190 18.38 11.41 3.54
C GLY A 190 17.92 11.81 2.13
N GLU A 191 17.14 10.95 1.47
CA GLU A 191 16.68 11.17 0.10
C GLU A 191 15.38 11.99 0.04
N ASP A 192 15.26 12.87 -0.95
CA ASP A 192 14.02 13.59 -1.28
C ASP A 192 13.16 12.75 -2.22
N ILE A 193 12.14 12.08 -1.68
CA ILE A 193 11.26 11.19 -2.43
C ILE A 193 10.52 11.92 -3.56
N ALA A 194 10.06 13.15 -3.32
CA ALA A 194 9.34 13.88 -4.35
C ALA A 194 10.24 14.20 -5.56
N GLN A 195 11.53 14.45 -5.34
CA GLN A 195 12.50 14.63 -6.41
C GLN A 195 12.84 13.30 -7.10
N ILE A 196 12.98 12.21 -6.35
CA ILE A 196 13.19 10.88 -6.92
C ILE A 196 12.04 10.54 -7.86
N VAL A 197 10.80 10.68 -7.42
CA VAL A 197 9.61 10.42 -8.25
C VAL A 197 9.62 11.26 -9.51
N LYS A 198 9.87 12.58 -9.41
CA LYS A 198 9.90 13.47 -10.56
C LYS A 198 10.96 13.10 -11.61
N LYS A 199 12.16 12.73 -11.15
CA LYS A 199 13.30 12.46 -12.03
C LYS A 199 13.35 11.03 -12.55
N TYR A 200 12.97 10.07 -11.72
CA TYR A 200 13.26 8.66 -11.94
C TYR A 200 12.00 7.78 -12.01
N HIS A 201 10.80 8.38 -12.23
CA HIS A 201 9.51 7.66 -12.28
C HIS A 201 9.51 6.45 -13.22
N LYS A 202 10.28 6.46 -14.30
CA LYS A 202 10.39 5.32 -15.22
C LYS A 202 11.04 4.08 -14.58
N TRP A 203 11.76 4.28 -13.49
CA TRP A 203 12.37 3.21 -12.71
C TRP A 203 11.45 2.68 -11.62
N ILE A 204 10.41 3.43 -11.24
CA ILE A 204 9.52 3.09 -10.12
C ILE A 204 8.40 2.19 -10.65
N TYR A 205 8.48 0.92 -10.30
CA TYR A 205 7.53 -0.10 -10.72
C TYR A 205 6.49 -0.39 -9.64
N ASP A 206 6.90 -0.36 -8.37
CA ASP A 206 6.04 -0.50 -7.21
C ASP A 206 6.49 0.45 -6.09
N VAL A 207 5.65 0.63 -5.08
CA VAL A 207 5.91 1.57 -3.97
C VAL A 207 5.53 0.93 -2.65
N HIS A 208 6.48 0.89 -1.72
CA HIS A 208 6.19 0.74 -0.31
C HIS A 208 6.18 2.11 0.37
N ILE A 209 5.07 2.43 1.03
CA ILE A 209 4.88 3.72 1.71
C ILE A 209 4.81 3.52 3.21
N LYS A 210 5.65 4.21 3.95
CA LYS A 210 5.68 4.23 5.41
C LYS A 210 6.20 5.57 5.92
N ASP A 211 5.86 5.92 7.14
CA ASP A 211 6.41 7.09 7.82
C ASP A 211 7.51 6.66 8.80
N GLU A 212 8.38 7.59 9.13
CA GLU A 212 9.57 7.35 9.94
C GLU A 212 9.69 8.38 11.06
N THR A 213 10.28 7.98 12.20
CA THR A 213 10.50 8.90 13.33
C THR A 213 11.62 9.91 13.09
N ALA A 214 12.56 9.63 12.18
CA ALA A 214 13.69 10.50 11.86
C ALA A 214 14.20 10.27 10.43
N PRO A 215 14.72 11.33 9.73
CA PRO A 215 15.31 11.22 8.40
C PRO A 215 16.78 10.76 8.48
N SER A 216 17.05 9.69 9.19
CA SER A 216 18.38 9.13 9.41
C SER A 216 18.31 7.63 9.67
N LYS A 217 19.47 6.97 9.70
CA LYS A 217 19.57 5.55 10.04
C LYS A 217 18.88 5.18 11.37
N ALA A 218 18.78 6.12 12.32
CA ALA A 218 18.10 5.91 13.60
C ALA A 218 16.56 5.96 13.48
N GLY A 219 16.02 6.36 12.34
CA GLY A 219 14.57 6.37 12.08
C GLY A 219 13.97 4.97 12.23
N GLN A 220 12.75 4.93 12.73
CA GLN A 220 11.94 3.73 12.89
C GLN A 220 10.56 3.99 12.33
N THR A 221 9.94 2.95 11.78
CA THR A 221 8.58 3.05 11.23
C THR A 221 7.60 3.58 12.27
N TRP A 222 6.79 4.54 11.83
CA TRP A 222 5.76 5.19 12.62
C TRP A 222 4.41 5.20 11.89
N GLU A 223 3.32 5.49 12.59
CA GLU A 223 2.02 5.73 11.96
C GLU A 223 2.13 6.91 11.00
N MET A 224 1.60 6.76 9.78
CA MET A 224 1.64 7.82 8.77
C MET A 224 0.99 9.11 9.28
N GLY A 225 1.69 10.21 9.12
CA GLY A 225 1.28 11.53 9.60
C GLY A 225 1.75 11.86 11.02
N ARG A 226 2.35 10.93 11.72
CA ARG A 226 2.99 11.17 13.02
C ARG A 226 4.52 11.28 12.93
N GLY A 227 5.09 10.87 11.81
CA GLY A 227 6.52 10.90 11.57
C GLY A 227 7.00 12.19 10.88
N VAL A 228 8.11 12.07 10.17
CA VAL A 228 8.81 13.23 9.58
C VAL A 228 8.50 13.43 8.10
N ILE A 229 7.71 12.55 7.45
CA ILE A 229 7.50 12.57 6.00
C ILE A 229 6.28 13.43 5.65
N ASP A 230 6.47 14.49 4.86
CA ASP A 230 5.34 15.18 4.21
C ASP A 230 4.93 14.44 2.94
N PHE A 231 3.84 13.70 3.00
CA PHE A 231 3.33 12.91 1.87
C PHE A 231 2.65 13.75 0.78
N ARG A 232 2.27 14.99 1.05
CA ARG A 232 1.56 15.85 0.08
C ARG A 232 2.38 16.11 -1.20
N PRO A 233 3.65 16.55 -1.14
CA PRO A 233 4.46 16.72 -2.34
C PRO A 233 4.77 15.41 -3.06
N ILE A 234 4.85 14.28 -2.32
CA ILE A 234 5.11 12.96 -2.88
C ILE A 234 3.91 12.49 -3.69
N VAL A 235 2.70 12.55 -3.14
CA VAL A 235 1.46 12.18 -3.83
C VAL A 235 1.23 13.05 -5.06
N LYS A 236 1.45 14.38 -4.96
CA LYS A 236 1.38 15.28 -6.11
C LYS A 236 2.39 14.92 -7.20
N ALA A 237 3.61 14.51 -6.83
CA ALA A 237 4.61 14.07 -7.79
C ALA A 237 4.21 12.76 -8.47
N LEU A 238 3.72 11.76 -7.73
CA LEU A 238 3.22 10.49 -8.27
C LEU A 238 2.06 10.71 -9.26
N ARG A 239 1.11 11.58 -8.94
CA ARG A 239 0.02 11.95 -9.86
C ARG A 239 0.55 12.62 -11.13
N LYS A 240 1.45 13.59 -10.97
CA LYS A 240 2.02 14.34 -12.10
C LYS A 240 2.73 13.42 -13.10
N VAL A 241 3.41 12.38 -12.62
CA VAL A 241 4.07 11.40 -13.50
C VAL A 241 3.16 10.27 -13.97
N GLY A 242 1.89 10.26 -13.53
CA GLY A 242 0.88 9.30 -13.95
C GLY A 242 1.06 7.90 -13.34
N TYR A 243 1.62 7.80 -12.11
CA TYR A 243 1.75 6.51 -11.43
C TYR A 243 0.38 5.85 -11.22
N LYS A 244 0.23 4.59 -11.60
CA LYS A 244 -1.02 3.80 -11.55
C LYS A 244 -0.91 2.55 -10.67
N GLY A 245 0.23 2.35 -10.04
CA GLY A 245 0.47 1.23 -9.14
C GLY A 245 -0.25 1.38 -7.80
N VAL A 246 0.07 0.47 -6.90
CA VAL A 246 -0.45 0.46 -5.53
C VAL A 246 0.50 1.25 -4.63
N LEU A 247 -0.05 2.04 -3.72
CA LEU A 247 0.64 2.61 -2.56
C LEU A 247 0.52 1.59 -1.43
N SER A 248 1.51 0.73 -1.30
CA SER A 248 1.48 -0.40 -0.39
C SER A 248 2.06 0.00 0.97
N ILE A 249 1.21 0.16 1.98
CA ILE A 249 1.66 0.54 3.32
C ILE A 249 2.49 -0.60 3.90
N GLU A 250 3.76 -0.32 4.24
CA GLU A 250 4.62 -1.25 4.96
C GLU A 250 4.83 -0.74 6.39
N PHE A 251 4.19 -1.41 7.34
CA PHE A 251 4.21 -1.02 8.76
C PHE A 251 5.03 -2.03 9.58
N GLU A 252 6.19 -1.62 10.05
CA GLU A 252 7.12 -2.51 10.73
C GLU A 252 7.08 -2.40 12.26
N LYS A 253 6.45 -1.36 12.78
CA LYS A 253 6.23 -1.16 14.22
C LYS A 253 5.22 -2.19 14.77
N SER A 254 5.45 -2.67 15.98
CA SER A 254 4.49 -3.49 16.73
C SER A 254 4.01 -4.74 15.98
N GLY A 255 4.94 -5.62 15.56
CA GLY A 255 4.62 -6.82 14.77
C GLY A 255 3.54 -7.74 15.36
N ASP A 256 3.32 -7.69 16.68
CA ASP A 256 2.29 -8.49 17.36
C ASP A 256 0.93 -7.80 17.43
N ASN A 257 0.85 -6.49 17.14
CA ASN A 257 -0.39 -5.72 17.06
C ASN A 257 -0.28 -4.56 16.07
N PRO A 258 -0.08 -4.83 14.76
CA PRO A 258 0.14 -3.78 13.76
C PRO A 258 -1.16 -3.10 13.33
N HIS A 259 -2.32 -3.76 13.50
CA HIS A 259 -3.59 -3.36 12.90
C HIS A 259 -4.04 -1.93 13.27
N PRO A 260 -3.98 -1.46 14.53
CA PRO A 260 -4.36 -0.08 14.85
C PRO A 260 -3.51 0.96 14.11
N GLY A 261 -2.18 0.74 14.04
CA GLY A 261 -1.27 1.65 13.35
C GLY A 261 -1.45 1.64 11.83
N ILE A 262 -1.74 0.47 11.26
CA ILE A 262 -2.06 0.35 9.82
C ILE A 262 -3.39 1.05 9.53
N ALA A 263 -4.42 0.87 10.36
CA ALA A 263 -5.72 1.50 10.18
C ALA A 263 -5.62 3.04 10.23
N GLU A 264 -4.84 3.58 11.17
CA GLU A 264 -4.55 5.01 11.24
C GLU A 264 -3.81 5.49 9.98
N SER A 265 -2.80 4.76 9.54
CA SER A 265 -2.02 5.07 8.33
C SER A 265 -2.89 5.05 7.06
N VAL A 266 -3.81 4.09 6.94
CA VAL A 266 -4.79 4.03 5.84
C VAL A 266 -5.71 5.26 5.85
N GLY A 267 -6.23 5.63 7.03
CA GLY A 267 -7.07 6.82 7.19
C GLY A 267 -6.35 8.10 6.81
N TYR A 268 -5.11 8.27 7.28
CA TYR A 268 -4.28 9.43 6.95
C TYR A 268 -3.98 9.49 5.44
N LEU A 269 -3.58 8.37 4.83
CA LEU A 269 -3.28 8.33 3.39
C LEU A 269 -4.52 8.68 2.56
N ARG A 270 -5.69 8.18 2.91
CA ARG A 270 -6.97 8.58 2.27
C ARG A 270 -7.19 10.09 2.34
N GLY A 271 -6.99 10.68 3.52
CA GLY A 271 -7.09 12.14 3.69
C GLY A 271 -6.10 12.92 2.83
N ILE A 272 -4.84 12.46 2.71
CA ILE A 272 -3.83 13.08 1.84
C ILE A 272 -4.22 12.94 0.37
N LEU A 273 -4.70 11.77 -0.05
CA LEU A 273 -5.16 11.55 -1.42
C LEU A 273 -6.32 12.48 -1.77
N ASP A 274 -7.26 12.71 -0.86
CA ASP A 274 -8.38 13.64 -1.09
C ASP A 274 -7.92 15.10 -1.09
N ALA A 275 -7.06 15.50 -0.17
CA ALA A 275 -6.58 16.86 -0.05
C ALA A 275 -5.61 17.30 -1.18
N THR A 276 -5.16 16.37 -2.00
CA THR A 276 -4.17 16.64 -3.07
C THR A 276 -4.70 16.43 -4.48
N LYS A 277 -6.02 16.23 -4.65
CA LYS A 277 -6.74 16.15 -5.94
C LYS A 277 -6.62 17.40 -6.83
#